data_abccd09e71fd6985be018ffabbf692cf
#
_entry.id   abccd09e71fd6985be018ffabbf692cf
#
_cell.length_a   1.000
_cell.length_b   1.000
_cell.length_c   1.000
_cell.angle_alpha   90.00
_cell.angle_beta   90.00
_cell.angle_gamma   90.00
#
_symmetry.space_group_name_H-M   'P 1'
#
loop_
_entity.id
_entity.type
_entity.pdbx_description
1 polymer ?
#
loop_
_entity_poly.entity_id
_entity_poly.type
_entity_poly.pdbx_seq_one_letter_code
_entity_poly.pdbx_strand_id
1 'polypeptide(L)'
;MKSYWSTLKRVLLGMLDKPMWMLLLLSLCLMSMVYAKHSVWDLPVGVIDQDHSSVSRQLIRSLDATPKIATRIYDNLPEAQRDLAWRRLFAVIIMPVNLEKKILHGEAITVPVYGDATNRLANGQIQQDVIAAYQQLLNTYNTGILLRAGFDQRQAELVIQPIVGQTLDVFNPGISFAAIIFPGLLVMLLQHSLLIASVRVSIAIRSSGKPTLPVYLGALSALLPIWLFLSIVLFVLWPWVLGYRQTAPIPEVLLLTFPFLLAVLGLGKLVTECLRRVELIYLTLSFITMPVFYISGTIWPLQAMPAWVRGVSSCLPSTWATKAIAGVNQMGLSFADVMNDLLMLLFLGAFYALLGTLVGMLRNGVELRALFRKQ
;
A
#
# COMPACT_ATOMS: atom_id res chain seq x y z
N MET A 1 0.86 -2.40 -44.27
CA MET A 1 -0.15 -1.66 -43.50
C MET A 1 -1.46 -2.44 -43.23
N LYS A 2 -2.12 -3.05 -44.23
CA LYS A 2 -3.36 -3.84 -44.03
C LYS A 2 -3.21 -4.94 -42.99
N SER A 3 -2.08 -5.65 -42.97
CA SER A 3 -1.79 -6.73 -42.01
C SER A 3 -1.65 -6.21 -40.56
N TYR A 4 -1.04 -5.02 -40.37
CA TYR A 4 -0.94 -4.37 -39.06
C TYR A 4 -2.31 -4.06 -38.48
N TRP A 5 -3.14 -3.31 -39.21
CA TRP A 5 -4.48 -2.91 -38.75
C TRP A 5 -5.44 -4.08 -38.53
N SER A 6 -5.37 -5.10 -39.39
CA SER A 6 -6.21 -6.30 -39.20
C SER A 6 -5.80 -7.09 -37.96
N THR A 7 -4.50 -7.18 -37.66
CA THR A 7 -4.00 -7.85 -36.46
C THR A 7 -4.35 -7.07 -35.20
N LEU A 8 -4.10 -5.75 -35.19
CA LEU A 8 -4.46 -4.87 -34.09
C LEU A 8 -5.96 -5.01 -33.74
N LYS A 9 -6.83 -4.87 -34.74
CA LYS A 9 -8.30 -4.99 -34.54
C LYS A 9 -8.68 -6.37 -34.02
N ARG A 10 -8.12 -7.45 -34.58
CA ARG A 10 -8.42 -8.82 -34.15
C ARG A 10 -8.00 -9.08 -32.70
N VAL A 11 -6.80 -8.66 -32.33
CA VAL A 11 -6.29 -8.87 -30.98
C VAL A 11 -7.08 -8.03 -29.99
N LEU A 12 -7.35 -6.77 -30.28
CA LEU A 12 -8.13 -5.88 -29.44
C LEU A 12 -9.56 -6.40 -29.22
N LEU A 13 -10.27 -6.79 -30.28
CA LEU A 13 -11.59 -7.37 -30.17
C LEU A 13 -11.58 -8.68 -29.39
N GLY A 14 -10.59 -9.55 -29.60
CA GLY A 14 -10.44 -10.78 -28.84
C GLY A 14 -10.17 -10.55 -27.35
N MET A 15 -9.56 -9.44 -26.98
CA MET A 15 -9.36 -9.04 -25.58
C MET A 15 -10.64 -8.47 -24.94
N LEU A 16 -11.46 -7.75 -25.72
CA LEU A 16 -12.73 -7.21 -25.26
C LEU A 16 -13.81 -8.30 -25.15
N ASP A 17 -13.78 -9.32 -26.02
CA ASP A 17 -14.71 -10.45 -25.97
C ASP A 17 -14.60 -11.29 -24.69
N LYS A 18 -13.38 -11.43 -24.13
CA LYS A 18 -13.12 -12.12 -22.86
C LYS A 18 -12.30 -11.23 -21.92
N PRO A 19 -12.91 -10.26 -21.24
CA PRO A 19 -12.19 -9.22 -20.51
C PRO A 19 -11.67 -9.68 -19.14
N MET A 20 -10.93 -10.81 -19.09
CA MET A 20 -10.34 -11.32 -17.83
C MET A 20 -9.41 -10.30 -17.15
N TRP A 21 -8.82 -9.40 -17.91
CA TRP A 21 -8.01 -8.30 -17.39
C TRP A 21 -8.85 -7.25 -16.62
N MET A 22 -10.18 -7.21 -16.84
CA MET A 22 -11.08 -6.33 -16.10
C MET A 22 -11.58 -6.93 -14.77
N LEU A 23 -11.47 -8.24 -14.55
CA LEU A 23 -11.95 -8.88 -13.31
C LEU A 23 -11.30 -8.28 -12.05
N LEU A 24 -10.06 -7.83 -12.18
CA LEU A 24 -9.36 -7.17 -11.09
C LEU A 24 -9.93 -5.80 -10.73
N LEU A 25 -10.57 -5.09 -11.67
CA LEU A 25 -11.28 -3.85 -11.36
C LEU A 25 -12.47 -4.10 -10.43
N LEU A 26 -13.16 -5.24 -10.58
CA LEU A 26 -14.22 -5.63 -9.65
C LEU A 26 -13.65 -5.86 -8.23
N SER A 27 -12.50 -6.54 -8.12
CA SER A 27 -11.79 -6.71 -6.86
C SER A 27 -11.40 -5.37 -6.23
N LEU A 28 -10.93 -4.43 -7.04
CA LEU A 28 -10.61 -3.07 -6.59
C LEU A 28 -11.85 -2.35 -6.04
N CYS A 29 -12.99 -2.44 -6.73
CA CYS A 29 -14.25 -1.87 -6.26
C CYS A 29 -14.64 -2.40 -4.89
N LEU A 30 -14.58 -3.73 -4.71
CA LEU A 30 -14.91 -4.37 -3.43
C LEU A 30 -13.95 -3.94 -2.32
N MET A 31 -12.64 -3.94 -2.57
CA MET A 31 -11.66 -3.50 -1.59
C MET A 31 -11.82 -2.02 -1.22
N SER A 32 -12.18 -1.19 -2.18
CA SER A 32 -12.38 0.24 -1.93
C SER A 32 -13.56 0.54 -1.01
N MET A 33 -14.61 -0.28 -1.06
CA MET A 33 -15.73 -0.17 -0.13
C MET A 33 -15.28 -0.40 1.33
N VAL A 34 -14.33 -1.31 1.56
CA VAL A 34 -13.76 -1.57 2.89
C VAL A 34 -12.98 -0.36 3.40
N TYR A 35 -12.26 0.32 2.51
CA TYR A 35 -11.39 1.45 2.87
C TYR A 35 -12.03 2.82 2.67
N ALA A 36 -13.34 2.89 2.39
CA ALA A 36 -14.04 4.14 2.10
C ALA A 36 -13.98 5.17 3.24
N LYS A 37 -13.80 4.74 4.48
CA LYS A 37 -13.67 5.61 5.64
C LYS A 37 -12.25 6.14 5.91
N HIS A 38 -11.28 5.89 5.06
CA HIS A 38 -9.88 6.35 5.10
C HIS A 38 -9.09 6.02 6.38
N SER A 39 -9.65 6.23 7.55
CA SER A 39 -9.05 5.94 8.86
C SER A 39 -9.98 5.10 9.73
N VAL A 40 -9.40 4.46 10.72
CA VAL A 40 -10.15 3.67 11.71
C VAL A 40 -10.63 4.63 12.78
N TRP A 41 -11.93 4.68 12.98
CA TRP A 41 -12.63 5.51 13.98
C TRP A 41 -13.35 4.59 14.97
N ASP A 42 -13.66 5.12 16.17
CA ASP A 42 -14.49 4.46 17.16
C ASP A 42 -13.99 3.05 17.52
N LEU A 43 -12.67 2.89 17.72
CA LEU A 43 -12.11 1.63 18.20
C LEU A 43 -12.60 1.34 19.61
N PRO A 44 -13.32 0.23 19.85
CA PRO A 44 -13.82 -0.11 21.18
C PRO A 44 -12.66 -0.44 22.13
N VAL A 45 -12.56 0.35 23.19
CA VAL A 45 -11.58 0.20 24.27
C VAL A 45 -12.32 -0.01 25.59
N GLY A 46 -12.01 -1.12 26.27
CA GLY A 46 -12.55 -1.41 27.60
C GLY A 46 -11.88 -0.55 28.67
N VAL A 47 -12.65 0.04 29.55
CA VAL A 47 -12.14 0.79 30.69
C VAL A 47 -12.69 0.19 31.96
N ILE A 48 -11.80 -0.14 32.92
CA ILE A 48 -12.12 -0.62 34.25
C ILE A 48 -11.71 0.47 35.21
N ASP A 49 -12.71 1.13 35.84
CA ASP A 49 -12.48 2.17 36.82
C ASP A 49 -12.53 1.58 38.23
N GLN A 50 -11.37 1.38 38.88
CA GLN A 50 -11.26 0.90 40.24
C GLN A 50 -11.17 2.04 41.27
N ASP A 51 -10.95 3.29 40.79
CA ASP A 51 -10.79 4.46 41.64
C ASP A 51 -12.13 5.18 41.95
N HIS A 52 -13.01 5.17 40.94
CA HIS A 52 -14.31 5.84 40.97
C HIS A 52 -14.26 7.32 41.38
N SER A 53 -13.13 7.96 41.16
CA SER A 53 -12.81 9.35 41.51
C SER A 53 -13.27 10.38 40.48
N SER A 54 -13.09 11.66 40.80
CA SER A 54 -13.33 12.75 39.86
C SER A 54 -12.29 12.72 38.72
N VAL A 55 -11.05 12.34 39.03
CA VAL A 55 -9.92 12.28 38.11
C VAL A 55 -10.09 11.10 37.14
N SER A 56 -10.48 9.90 37.64
CA SER A 56 -10.73 8.75 36.77
C SER A 56 -11.85 9.04 35.78
N ARG A 57 -12.95 9.65 36.22
CA ARG A 57 -14.04 10.06 35.31
C ARG A 57 -13.65 11.13 34.33
N GLN A 58 -12.76 12.06 34.70
CA GLN A 58 -12.22 13.06 33.78
C GLN A 58 -11.34 12.41 32.70
N LEU A 59 -10.48 11.46 33.09
CA LEU A 59 -9.62 10.73 32.14
C LEU A 59 -10.45 9.88 31.18
N ILE A 60 -11.48 9.19 31.66
CA ILE A 60 -12.41 8.42 30.82
C ILE A 60 -13.09 9.34 29.78
N ARG A 61 -13.56 10.51 30.20
CA ARG A 61 -14.15 11.50 29.27
C ARG A 61 -13.12 12.03 28.27
N SER A 62 -11.87 12.25 28.68
CA SER A 62 -10.81 12.69 27.77
C SER A 62 -10.48 11.60 26.74
N LEU A 63 -10.47 10.33 27.12
CA LEU A 63 -10.29 9.19 26.23
C LEU A 63 -11.45 9.07 25.22
N ASP A 64 -12.69 9.19 25.70
CA ASP A 64 -13.89 9.10 24.86
C ASP A 64 -14.05 10.30 23.92
N ALA A 65 -13.44 11.43 24.25
CA ALA A 65 -13.40 12.62 23.39
C ALA A 65 -12.36 12.51 22.26
N THR A 66 -11.48 11.49 22.30
CA THR A 66 -10.53 11.27 21.21
C THR A 66 -11.24 10.65 20.01
N PRO A 67 -10.88 11.03 18.77
CA PRO A 67 -11.67 10.63 17.59
C PRO A 67 -11.54 9.15 17.22
N LYS A 68 -10.57 8.43 17.80
CA LYS A 68 -10.27 7.04 17.42
C LYS A 68 -10.68 6.02 18.46
N ILE A 69 -11.05 6.44 19.68
CA ILE A 69 -11.42 5.59 20.79
C ILE A 69 -12.91 5.73 21.10
N ALA A 70 -13.59 4.58 21.26
CA ALA A 70 -14.92 4.49 21.82
C ALA A 70 -14.82 3.71 23.14
N THR A 71 -14.99 4.40 24.28
CA THR A 71 -14.84 3.77 25.61
C THR A 71 -16.03 2.89 25.94
N ARG A 72 -15.76 1.70 26.51
CA ARG A 72 -16.76 0.80 27.09
C ARG A 72 -16.38 0.50 28.52
N ILE A 73 -17.26 0.82 29.46
CA ILE A 73 -17.03 0.60 30.91
C ILE A 73 -17.28 -0.86 31.23
N TYR A 74 -16.38 -1.46 31.99
CA TYR A 74 -16.46 -2.82 32.51
C TYR A 74 -16.29 -2.82 34.02
N ASP A 75 -17.09 -3.64 34.70
CA ASP A 75 -17.04 -3.75 36.17
C ASP A 75 -15.91 -4.69 36.62
N ASN A 76 -15.50 -5.62 35.76
CA ASN A 76 -14.49 -6.62 36.11
C ASN A 76 -13.52 -6.94 34.97
N LEU A 77 -12.29 -7.27 35.36
CA LEU A 77 -11.21 -7.59 34.42
C LEU A 77 -11.45 -8.86 33.58
N PRO A 78 -11.98 -9.97 34.13
CA PRO A 78 -12.20 -11.20 33.35
C PRO A 78 -13.16 -11.02 32.17
N GLU A 79 -14.15 -10.17 32.30
CA GLU A 79 -15.11 -9.87 31.25
C GLU A 79 -14.43 -9.05 30.12
N ALA A 80 -13.72 -7.99 30.50
CA ALA A 80 -12.96 -7.17 29.55
C ALA A 80 -11.88 -7.99 28.82
N GLN A 81 -11.16 -8.87 29.51
CA GLN A 81 -10.17 -9.78 28.93
C GLN A 81 -10.82 -10.76 27.93
N ARG A 82 -11.99 -11.28 28.23
CA ARG A 82 -12.72 -12.17 27.33
C ARG A 82 -13.11 -11.44 26.06
N ASP A 83 -13.62 -10.22 26.16
CA ASP A 83 -14.01 -9.42 25.02
C ASP A 83 -12.79 -8.95 24.20
N LEU A 84 -11.65 -8.70 24.84
CA LEU A 84 -10.38 -8.47 24.16
C LEU A 84 -9.93 -9.73 23.37
N ALA A 85 -10.00 -10.91 23.99
CA ALA A 85 -9.66 -12.18 23.34
C ALA A 85 -10.58 -12.50 22.15
N TRP A 86 -11.87 -12.15 22.24
CA TRP A 86 -12.84 -12.28 21.16
C TRP A 86 -12.77 -11.14 20.12
N ARG A 87 -11.79 -10.23 20.26
CA ARG A 87 -11.63 -9.06 19.40
C ARG A 87 -12.85 -8.13 19.31
N ARG A 88 -13.64 -8.10 20.39
CA ARG A 88 -14.72 -7.13 20.59
C ARG A 88 -14.18 -5.82 21.15
N LEU A 89 -12.99 -5.87 21.76
CA LEU A 89 -12.17 -4.75 22.19
C LEU A 89 -10.79 -4.83 21.49
N PHE A 90 -10.16 -3.67 21.34
CA PHE A 90 -8.77 -3.57 20.85
C PHE A 90 -7.78 -3.25 21.97
N ALA A 91 -8.24 -2.71 23.08
CA ALA A 91 -7.44 -2.51 24.27
C ALA A 91 -8.31 -2.53 25.53
N VAL A 92 -7.66 -2.72 26.69
CA VAL A 92 -8.25 -2.58 28.03
C VAL A 92 -7.37 -1.66 28.85
N ILE A 93 -7.97 -0.62 29.43
CA ILE A 93 -7.33 0.36 30.33
C ILE A 93 -7.86 0.12 31.73
N ILE A 94 -6.95 0.06 32.68
CA ILE A 94 -7.34 -0.11 34.12
C ILE A 94 -6.96 1.15 34.88
N MET A 95 -7.95 1.85 35.44
CA MET A 95 -7.74 2.93 36.35
C MET A 95 -7.49 2.36 37.74
N PRO A 96 -6.27 2.44 38.29
CA PRO A 96 -5.93 1.78 39.54
C PRO A 96 -6.54 2.52 40.75
N VAL A 97 -6.78 1.81 41.84
CA VAL A 97 -7.19 2.39 43.13
C VAL A 97 -6.23 3.46 43.63
N ASN A 98 -6.76 4.51 44.25
CA ASN A 98 -6.01 5.68 44.72
C ASN A 98 -5.33 6.51 43.59
N LEU A 99 -5.87 6.49 42.39
CA LEU A 99 -5.36 7.29 41.26
C LEU A 99 -5.38 8.80 41.64
N GLU A 100 -6.53 9.33 42.01
CA GLU A 100 -6.69 10.74 42.39
C GLU A 100 -5.80 11.11 43.57
N LYS A 101 -5.79 10.30 44.61
CA LYS A 101 -5.00 10.54 45.81
C LYS A 101 -3.52 10.67 45.50
N LYS A 102 -2.98 9.76 44.72
CA LYS A 102 -1.55 9.79 44.33
C LYS A 102 -1.20 10.98 43.47
N ILE A 103 -2.04 11.31 42.48
CA ILE A 103 -1.82 12.50 41.62
C ILE A 103 -1.83 13.78 42.48
N LEU A 104 -2.77 13.90 43.43
CA LEU A 104 -2.83 15.08 44.31
C LEU A 104 -1.65 15.21 45.27
N HIS A 105 -1.02 14.09 45.64
CA HIS A 105 0.18 14.06 46.49
C HIS A 105 1.49 14.17 45.66
N GLY A 106 1.41 14.25 44.35
CA GLY A 106 2.60 14.26 43.50
C GLY A 106 3.35 12.93 43.41
N GLU A 107 2.66 11.83 43.73
CA GLU A 107 3.24 10.48 43.63
C GLU A 107 3.06 9.89 42.28
N ALA A 108 4.06 9.13 41.81
CA ALA A 108 3.97 8.41 40.55
C ALA A 108 2.93 7.28 40.63
N ILE A 109 2.10 7.18 39.60
CA ILE A 109 1.15 6.08 39.46
C ILE A 109 1.19 5.55 37.99
N THR A 110 1.06 4.23 37.88
CA THR A 110 1.01 3.57 36.56
C THR A 110 -0.43 3.23 36.23
N VAL A 111 -0.91 3.69 35.10
CA VAL A 111 -2.22 3.31 34.53
C VAL A 111 -1.94 2.30 33.41
N PRO A 112 -2.15 1.00 33.64
CA PRO A 112 -1.83 -0.02 32.65
C PRO A 112 -2.80 -0.02 31.47
N VAL A 113 -2.25 -0.21 30.27
CA VAL A 113 -2.98 -0.35 29.01
C VAL A 113 -2.58 -1.67 28.36
N TYR A 114 -3.54 -2.55 28.18
CA TYR A 114 -3.35 -3.84 27.52
C TYR A 114 -3.96 -3.77 26.13
N GLY A 115 -3.11 -3.62 25.10
CA GLY A 115 -3.57 -3.53 23.71
C GLY A 115 -3.39 -4.83 22.93
N ASP A 116 -4.26 -5.08 21.96
CA ASP A 116 -4.13 -6.20 21.02
C ASP A 116 -3.00 -5.93 20.01
N ALA A 117 -1.81 -6.43 20.32
CA ALA A 117 -0.63 -6.29 19.46
C ALA A 117 -0.72 -7.09 18.13
N THR A 118 -1.70 -7.98 17.99
CA THR A 118 -1.92 -8.72 16.73
C THR A 118 -2.53 -7.82 15.65
N ASN A 119 -3.25 -6.77 16.06
CA ASN A 119 -3.69 -5.69 15.19
C ASN A 119 -2.84 -4.44 15.43
N ARG A 120 -1.65 -4.43 14.84
CA ARG A 120 -0.66 -3.36 15.05
C ARG A 120 -1.16 -1.97 14.70
N LEU A 121 -2.03 -1.85 13.68
CA LEU A 121 -2.58 -0.57 13.24
C LEU A 121 -3.50 0.02 14.32
N ALA A 122 -4.52 -0.74 14.73
CA ALA A 122 -5.46 -0.31 15.76
C ALA A 122 -4.74 -0.03 17.09
N ASN A 123 -3.85 -0.93 17.50
CA ASN A 123 -3.08 -0.78 18.74
C ASN A 123 -2.20 0.49 18.73
N GLY A 124 -1.51 0.77 17.61
CA GLY A 124 -0.69 1.98 17.49
C GLY A 124 -1.49 3.28 17.58
N GLN A 125 -2.69 3.31 16.98
CA GLN A 125 -3.59 4.46 17.06
C GLN A 125 -4.12 4.67 18.48
N ILE A 126 -4.55 3.59 19.15
CA ILE A 126 -5.04 3.65 20.53
C ILE A 126 -3.94 4.14 21.47
N GLN A 127 -2.72 3.60 21.35
CA GLN A 127 -1.61 4.03 22.19
C GLN A 127 -1.30 5.53 22.05
N GLN A 128 -1.33 6.08 20.84
CA GLN A 128 -1.12 7.51 20.61
C GLN A 128 -2.19 8.35 21.30
N ASP A 129 -3.47 8.00 21.13
CA ASP A 129 -4.58 8.73 21.72
C ASP A 129 -4.59 8.62 23.25
N VAL A 130 -4.27 7.45 23.80
CA VAL A 130 -4.13 7.23 25.25
C VAL A 130 -3.01 8.09 25.83
N ILE A 131 -1.83 8.10 25.20
CA ILE A 131 -0.71 8.94 25.65
C ILE A 131 -1.09 10.42 25.61
N ALA A 132 -1.76 10.86 24.54
CA ALA A 132 -2.21 12.24 24.40
C ALA A 132 -3.23 12.63 25.52
N ALA A 133 -4.19 11.76 25.81
CA ALA A 133 -5.16 11.98 26.89
C ALA A 133 -4.49 12.06 28.27
N TYR A 134 -3.50 11.20 28.53
CA TYR A 134 -2.74 11.24 29.79
C TYR A 134 -1.91 12.52 29.91
N GLN A 135 -1.22 12.92 28.86
CA GLN A 135 -0.45 14.14 28.84
C GLN A 135 -1.33 15.37 29.05
N GLN A 136 -2.48 15.43 28.41
CA GLN A 136 -3.44 16.52 28.61
C GLN A 136 -3.92 16.62 30.07
N LEU A 137 -4.24 15.49 30.68
CA LEU A 137 -4.63 15.46 32.09
C LEU A 137 -3.50 15.95 32.99
N LEU A 138 -2.30 15.40 32.84
CA LEU A 138 -1.13 15.77 33.61
C LEU A 138 -0.78 17.25 33.46
N ASN A 139 -0.82 17.78 32.23
CA ASN A 139 -0.56 19.20 31.97
C ASN A 139 -1.59 20.08 32.74
N THR A 140 -2.86 19.71 32.70
CA THR A 140 -3.91 20.45 33.42
C THR A 140 -3.65 20.47 34.94
N TYR A 141 -3.29 19.34 35.53
CA TYR A 141 -2.99 19.23 36.96
C TYR A 141 -1.72 19.99 37.33
N ASN A 142 -0.63 19.78 36.60
CA ASN A 142 0.65 20.42 36.87
C ASN A 142 0.58 21.95 36.71
N THR A 143 -0.13 22.43 35.67
CA THR A 143 -0.40 23.86 35.50
C THR A 143 -1.14 24.42 36.72
N GLY A 144 -2.18 23.72 37.20
CA GLY A 144 -2.94 24.13 38.40
C GLY A 144 -2.08 24.21 39.65
N ILE A 145 -1.14 23.28 39.84
CA ILE A 145 -0.18 23.29 40.96
C ILE A 145 0.74 24.49 40.86
N LEU A 146 1.33 24.74 39.71
CA LEU A 146 2.28 25.84 39.48
C LEU A 146 1.62 27.23 39.64
N LEU A 147 0.40 27.40 39.14
CA LEU A 147 -0.38 28.62 39.34
C LEU A 147 -0.64 28.91 40.80
N ARG A 148 -0.99 27.85 41.61
CA ARG A 148 -1.17 27.98 43.08
C ARG A 148 0.16 28.31 43.78
N ALA A 149 1.29 27.88 43.23
CA ALA A 149 2.61 28.17 43.76
C ALA A 149 3.11 29.58 43.37
N GLY A 150 2.30 30.37 42.64
CA GLY A 150 2.62 31.78 42.30
C GLY A 150 3.32 31.97 40.92
N PHE A 151 3.41 30.90 40.12
CA PHE A 151 3.89 31.05 38.73
C PHE A 151 2.79 31.67 37.87
N ASP A 152 3.16 32.46 36.88
CA ASP A 152 2.22 32.86 35.84
C ASP A 152 1.97 31.73 34.82
N GLN A 153 0.93 31.89 33.98
CA GLN A 153 0.55 30.88 32.98
C GLN A 153 1.72 30.51 32.07
N ARG A 154 2.47 31.50 31.58
CA ARG A 154 3.58 31.31 30.65
C ARG A 154 4.77 30.60 31.32
N GLN A 155 5.06 30.97 32.57
CA GLN A 155 6.10 30.29 33.35
C GLN A 155 5.74 28.85 33.65
N ALA A 156 4.47 28.56 33.99
CA ALA A 156 3.98 27.21 34.21
C ALA A 156 4.12 26.36 32.94
N GLU A 157 3.72 26.87 31.80
CA GLU A 157 3.87 26.15 30.49
C GLU A 157 5.35 25.87 30.17
N LEU A 158 6.27 26.83 30.38
CA LEU A 158 7.69 26.64 30.16
C LEU A 158 8.31 25.59 31.12
N VAL A 159 7.82 25.48 32.33
CA VAL A 159 8.29 24.50 33.32
C VAL A 159 7.78 23.10 32.97
N ILE A 160 6.52 23.00 32.57
CA ILE A 160 5.90 21.71 32.24
C ILE A 160 6.40 21.16 30.88
N GLN A 161 6.55 22.04 29.91
CA GLN A 161 6.98 21.68 28.55
C GLN A 161 8.15 22.59 28.09
N PRO A 162 9.36 22.42 28.66
CA PRO A 162 10.52 23.20 28.29
C PRO A 162 10.98 22.94 26.82
N ILE A 163 10.56 21.79 26.27
CA ILE A 163 10.79 21.38 24.88
C ILE A 163 9.46 20.96 24.30
N VAL A 164 8.99 21.71 23.31
CA VAL A 164 7.78 21.34 22.53
C VAL A 164 8.23 20.56 21.30
N GLY A 165 8.05 19.25 21.33
CA GLY A 165 8.21 18.42 20.16
C GLY A 165 7.02 18.58 19.21
N GLN A 166 7.24 19.14 18.02
CA GLN A 166 6.21 19.22 16.99
C GLN A 166 6.43 18.09 15.99
N THR A 167 5.50 17.13 15.95
CA THR A 167 5.46 16.08 14.95
C THR A 167 4.39 16.41 13.91
N LEU A 168 4.78 16.39 12.64
CA LEU A 168 3.86 16.59 11.53
C LEU A 168 3.85 15.32 10.67
N ASP A 169 2.67 14.74 10.49
CA ASP A 169 2.49 13.63 9.56
C ASP A 169 2.55 14.19 8.12
N VAL A 170 3.65 13.89 7.43
CA VAL A 170 3.87 14.32 6.05
C VAL A 170 3.37 13.23 5.10
N PHE A 171 2.75 13.63 3.99
CA PHE A 171 2.22 12.77 2.91
C PHE A 171 0.97 11.95 3.23
N ASN A 172 0.74 11.56 4.47
CA ASN A 172 -0.43 10.81 4.92
C ASN A 172 -0.97 11.36 6.24
N PRO A 173 -1.49 12.60 6.27
CA PRO A 173 -2.03 13.19 7.48
C PRO A 173 -3.23 12.39 7.98
N GLY A 174 -3.22 12.05 9.28
CA GLY A 174 -4.25 11.20 9.91
C GLY A 174 -4.02 9.69 9.75
N ILE A 175 -2.88 9.28 9.21
CA ILE A 175 -2.39 7.87 9.11
C ILE A 175 -3.46 6.94 8.53
N SER A 176 -3.90 7.24 7.30
CA SER A 176 -4.79 6.37 6.55
C SER A 176 -4.06 5.10 6.12
N PHE A 177 -4.55 3.93 6.54
CA PHE A 177 -4.02 2.65 6.11
C PHE A 177 -4.18 2.44 4.60
N ALA A 178 -5.26 2.93 4.06
CA ALA A 178 -5.51 2.88 2.63
C ALA A 178 -4.44 3.67 1.84
N ALA A 179 -4.05 4.86 2.29
CA ALA A 179 -2.99 5.64 1.64
C ALA A 179 -1.62 4.94 1.64
N ILE A 180 -1.37 4.03 2.59
CA ILE A 180 -0.15 3.21 2.63
C ILE A 180 -0.22 2.07 1.61
N ILE A 181 -1.34 1.35 1.55
CA ILE A 181 -1.44 0.10 0.78
C ILE A 181 -1.88 0.34 -0.67
N PHE A 182 -2.79 1.27 -0.90
CA PHE A 182 -3.41 1.48 -2.21
C PHE A 182 -2.41 1.74 -3.36
N PRO A 183 -1.36 2.55 -3.21
CA PRO A 183 -0.45 2.82 -4.32
C PRO A 183 0.18 1.55 -4.87
N GLY A 184 0.71 0.71 -3.98
CA GLY A 184 1.28 -0.56 -4.38
C GLY A 184 0.24 -1.55 -4.90
N LEU A 185 -0.96 -1.56 -4.32
CA LEU A 185 -2.06 -2.38 -4.81
C LEU A 185 -2.47 -1.99 -6.24
N LEU A 186 -2.60 -0.70 -6.54
CA LEU A 186 -2.93 -0.21 -7.87
C LEU A 186 -1.86 -0.59 -8.90
N VAL A 187 -0.58 -0.48 -8.53
CA VAL A 187 0.53 -0.93 -9.37
C VAL A 187 0.45 -2.43 -9.62
N MET A 188 0.16 -3.23 -8.59
CA MET A 188 0.02 -4.68 -8.74
C MET A 188 -1.18 -5.07 -9.60
N LEU A 189 -2.30 -4.36 -9.49
CA LEU A 189 -3.46 -4.56 -10.35
C LEU A 189 -3.16 -4.23 -11.80
N LEU A 190 -2.46 -3.13 -12.05
CA LEU A 190 -1.99 -2.77 -13.39
C LEU A 190 -1.03 -3.84 -13.93
N GLN A 191 -0.02 -4.26 -13.13
CA GLN A 191 0.91 -5.31 -13.53
C GLN A 191 0.21 -6.59 -13.92
N HIS A 192 -0.66 -7.09 -13.06
CA HIS A 192 -1.35 -8.37 -13.29
C HIS A 192 -2.26 -8.30 -14.52
N SER A 193 -3.03 -7.22 -14.68
CA SER A 193 -3.91 -7.02 -15.84
C SER A 193 -3.12 -6.95 -17.14
N LEU A 194 -2.04 -6.16 -17.18
CA LEU A 194 -1.17 -6.04 -18.34
C LEU A 194 -0.41 -7.35 -18.63
N LEU A 195 -0.04 -8.10 -17.59
CA LEU A 195 0.66 -9.37 -17.74
C LEU A 195 -0.26 -10.42 -18.37
N ILE A 196 -1.53 -10.52 -17.93
CA ILE A 196 -2.54 -11.38 -18.57
C ILE A 196 -2.72 -10.97 -20.04
N ALA A 197 -2.86 -9.68 -20.31
CA ALA A 197 -3.01 -9.18 -21.68
C ALA A 197 -1.78 -9.49 -22.55
N SER A 198 -0.56 -9.27 -22.03
CA SER A 198 0.71 -9.56 -22.70
C SER A 198 0.87 -11.04 -23.01
N VAL A 199 0.53 -11.92 -22.06
CA VAL A 199 0.55 -13.39 -22.28
C VAL A 199 -0.38 -13.79 -23.41
N ARG A 200 -1.61 -13.27 -23.46
CA ARG A 200 -2.56 -13.53 -24.55
C ARG A 200 -1.99 -13.11 -25.91
N VAL A 201 -1.42 -11.92 -25.99
CA VAL A 201 -0.76 -11.43 -27.23
C VAL A 201 0.40 -12.34 -27.61
N SER A 202 1.24 -12.71 -26.67
CA SER A 202 2.39 -13.59 -26.92
C SER A 202 1.97 -14.98 -27.42
N ILE A 203 0.89 -15.54 -26.85
CA ILE A 203 0.30 -16.81 -27.32
C ILE A 203 -0.26 -16.65 -28.75
N ALA A 204 -1.00 -15.57 -29.03
CA ALA A 204 -1.57 -15.31 -30.34
C ALA A 204 -0.47 -15.14 -31.42
N ILE A 205 0.62 -14.44 -31.10
CA ILE A 205 1.78 -14.30 -31.99
C ILE A 205 2.43 -15.66 -32.24
N ARG A 206 2.62 -16.46 -31.19
CA ARG A 206 3.22 -17.80 -31.30
C ARG A 206 2.38 -18.75 -32.17
N SER A 207 1.04 -18.72 -32.03
CA SER A 207 0.13 -19.56 -32.81
C SER A 207 0.07 -19.18 -34.30
N SER A 208 0.51 -17.96 -34.65
CA SER A 208 0.55 -17.47 -36.04
C SER A 208 1.76 -18.00 -36.85
N GLY A 209 2.61 -18.84 -36.25
CA GLY A 209 3.80 -19.40 -36.88
C GLY A 209 4.98 -18.39 -36.92
N LYS A 210 5.39 -17.95 -38.14
CA LYS A 210 6.44 -16.92 -38.30
C LYS A 210 5.77 -15.54 -38.52
N PRO A 211 5.50 -14.75 -37.49
CA PRO A 211 4.82 -13.47 -37.65
C PRO A 211 5.77 -12.48 -38.40
N THR A 212 5.19 -11.77 -39.36
CA THR A 212 5.89 -10.64 -39.96
C THR A 212 5.94 -9.45 -38.98
N LEU A 213 6.94 -8.56 -39.18
CA LEU A 213 7.10 -7.39 -38.29
C LEU A 213 5.81 -6.56 -38.17
N PRO A 214 5.02 -6.30 -39.23
CA PRO A 214 3.73 -5.60 -39.07
C PRO A 214 2.71 -6.34 -38.21
N VAL A 215 2.67 -7.67 -38.21
CA VAL A 215 1.80 -8.48 -37.36
C VAL A 215 2.23 -8.40 -35.93
N TYR A 216 3.54 -8.48 -35.69
CA TYR A 216 4.11 -8.37 -34.35
C TYR A 216 3.83 -6.99 -33.72
N LEU A 217 4.12 -5.91 -34.46
CA LEU A 217 3.85 -4.55 -34.00
C LEU A 217 2.36 -4.28 -33.81
N GLY A 218 1.49 -4.78 -34.71
CA GLY A 218 0.05 -4.65 -34.57
C GLY A 218 -0.51 -5.35 -33.32
N ALA A 219 0.04 -6.51 -32.98
CA ALA A 219 -0.35 -7.25 -31.79
C ALA A 219 0.09 -6.55 -30.49
N LEU A 220 1.31 -6.01 -30.44
CA LEU A 220 1.80 -5.24 -29.30
C LEU A 220 1.04 -3.91 -29.13
N SER A 221 0.77 -3.21 -30.24
CA SER A 221 0.03 -1.93 -30.21
C SER A 221 -1.39 -2.09 -29.68
N ALA A 222 -1.98 -3.29 -29.77
CA ALA A 222 -3.30 -3.58 -29.19
C ALA A 222 -3.32 -3.47 -27.65
N LEU A 223 -2.17 -3.49 -27.00
CA LEU A 223 -2.06 -3.30 -25.55
C LEU A 223 -2.09 -1.82 -25.12
N LEU A 224 -1.80 -0.90 -26.02
CA LEU A 224 -1.76 0.54 -25.69
C LEU A 224 -3.12 1.09 -25.22
N PRO A 225 -4.26 0.80 -25.88
CA PRO A 225 -5.56 1.24 -25.41
C PRO A 225 -5.92 0.65 -24.06
N ILE A 226 -5.54 -0.61 -23.80
CA ILE A 226 -5.80 -1.29 -22.52
C ILE A 226 -4.96 -0.67 -21.41
N TRP A 227 -3.67 -0.45 -21.66
CA TRP A 227 -2.78 0.25 -20.74
C TRP A 227 -3.29 1.66 -20.41
N LEU A 228 -3.67 2.43 -21.45
CA LEU A 228 -4.17 3.78 -21.27
C LEU A 228 -5.45 3.81 -20.40
N PHE A 229 -6.41 2.93 -20.73
CA PHE A 229 -7.64 2.78 -19.94
C PHE A 229 -7.35 2.42 -18.49
N LEU A 230 -6.55 1.37 -18.25
CA LEU A 230 -6.22 0.92 -16.90
C LEU A 230 -5.42 1.97 -16.12
N SER A 231 -4.47 2.65 -16.74
CA SER A 231 -3.67 3.69 -16.08
C SER A 231 -4.54 4.88 -15.66
N ILE A 232 -5.48 5.31 -16.51
CA ILE A 232 -6.42 6.39 -16.17
C ILE A 232 -7.37 5.93 -15.05
N VAL A 233 -7.94 4.73 -15.16
CA VAL A 233 -8.87 4.23 -14.14
C VAL A 233 -8.17 4.07 -12.80
N LEU A 234 -7.01 3.42 -12.76
CA LEU A 234 -6.34 3.07 -11.51
C LEU A 234 -5.65 4.26 -10.84
N PHE A 235 -5.01 5.15 -11.60
CA PHE A 235 -4.18 6.20 -11.03
C PHE A 235 -4.77 7.62 -11.11
N VAL A 236 -5.89 7.79 -11.78
CA VAL A 236 -6.57 9.09 -11.87
C VAL A 236 -7.98 9.00 -11.32
N LEU A 237 -8.83 8.18 -11.95
CA LEU A 237 -10.25 8.11 -11.60
C LEU A 237 -10.47 7.55 -10.19
N TRP A 238 -9.83 6.44 -9.87
CA TRP A 238 -10.06 5.73 -8.62
C TRP A 238 -9.58 6.51 -7.39
N PRO A 239 -8.35 7.06 -7.35
CA PRO A 239 -7.91 7.92 -6.27
C PRO A 239 -8.77 9.19 -6.13
N TRP A 240 -9.24 9.76 -7.25
CA TRP A 240 -10.14 10.91 -7.23
C TRP A 240 -11.49 10.56 -6.57
N VAL A 241 -12.12 9.44 -6.94
CA VAL A 241 -13.38 8.96 -6.33
C VAL A 241 -13.22 8.70 -4.83
N LEU A 242 -12.08 8.20 -4.40
CA LEU A 242 -11.79 7.91 -2.99
C LEU A 242 -11.26 9.12 -2.21
N GLY A 243 -11.06 10.27 -2.85
CA GLY A 243 -10.55 11.47 -2.20
C GLY A 243 -9.08 11.39 -1.76
N TYR A 244 -8.26 10.51 -2.38
CA TYR A 244 -6.83 10.47 -2.11
C TYR A 244 -6.11 11.62 -2.76
N ARG A 245 -5.07 12.10 -2.06
CA ARG A 245 -4.19 13.15 -2.59
C ARG A 245 -3.50 12.66 -3.85
N GLN A 246 -3.59 13.45 -4.91
CA GLN A 246 -2.86 13.29 -6.15
C GLN A 246 -2.13 14.59 -6.44
N THR A 247 -0.81 14.53 -6.59
CA THR A 247 0.02 15.69 -6.90
C THR A 247 0.41 15.75 -8.36
N ALA A 248 0.49 14.58 -9.03
CA ALA A 248 0.92 14.49 -10.42
C ALA A 248 -0.23 14.80 -11.40
N PRO A 249 0.00 15.62 -12.44
CA PRO A 249 -0.94 15.80 -13.54
C PRO A 249 -1.05 14.52 -14.38
N ILE A 250 -2.20 14.33 -15.05
CA ILE A 250 -2.50 13.12 -15.84
C ILE A 250 -1.38 12.72 -16.83
N PRO A 251 -0.79 13.66 -17.62
CA PRO A 251 0.28 13.31 -18.53
C PRO A 251 1.51 12.71 -17.84
N GLU A 252 1.87 13.19 -16.65
CA GLU A 252 3.00 12.64 -15.89
C GLU A 252 2.71 11.23 -15.42
N VAL A 253 1.49 10.95 -14.92
CA VAL A 253 1.08 9.61 -14.53
C VAL A 253 1.19 8.63 -15.70
N LEU A 254 0.75 9.05 -16.90
CA LEU A 254 0.88 8.24 -18.10
C LEU A 254 2.35 8.02 -18.48
N LEU A 255 3.17 9.06 -18.36
CA LEU A 255 4.60 8.97 -18.64
C LEU A 255 5.32 8.03 -17.67
N LEU A 256 4.93 8.02 -16.38
CA LEU A 256 5.45 7.10 -15.36
C LEU A 256 5.04 5.64 -15.61
N THR A 257 3.81 5.41 -16.05
CA THR A 257 3.29 4.06 -16.26
C THR A 257 3.72 3.43 -17.60
N PHE A 258 4.23 4.22 -18.57
CA PHE A 258 4.67 3.70 -19.87
C PHE A 258 5.93 2.82 -19.79
N PRO A 259 7.03 3.20 -19.12
CA PRO A 259 8.16 2.29 -18.87
C PRO A 259 7.75 1.01 -18.15
N PHE A 260 6.78 1.12 -17.25
CA PHE A 260 6.23 -0.04 -16.56
C PHE A 260 5.48 -0.99 -17.50
N LEU A 261 4.68 -0.47 -18.45
CA LEU A 261 4.10 -1.28 -19.52
C LEU A 261 5.18 -2.08 -20.26
N LEU A 262 6.28 -1.44 -20.66
CA LEU A 262 7.36 -2.11 -21.39
C LEU A 262 8.03 -3.20 -20.57
N ALA A 263 8.24 -2.95 -19.27
CA ALA A 263 8.77 -3.95 -18.34
C ALA A 263 7.86 -5.17 -18.22
N VAL A 264 6.56 -4.95 -18.09
CA VAL A 264 5.55 -6.02 -17.98
C VAL A 264 5.40 -6.79 -19.29
N LEU A 265 5.52 -6.13 -20.44
CA LEU A 265 5.53 -6.78 -21.75
C LEU A 265 6.71 -7.75 -21.90
N GLY A 266 7.91 -7.30 -21.50
CA GLY A 266 9.11 -8.15 -21.50
C GLY A 266 8.93 -9.37 -20.59
N LEU A 267 8.45 -9.15 -19.37
CA LEU A 267 8.18 -10.21 -18.38
C LEU A 267 7.12 -11.20 -18.92
N GLY A 268 6.03 -10.71 -19.52
CA GLY A 268 4.99 -11.53 -20.11
C GLY A 268 5.50 -12.42 -21.24
N LYS A 269 6.41 -11.89 -22.08
CA LYS A 269 7.10 -12.67 -23.10
C LYS A 269 7.92 -13.79 -22.48
N LEU A 270 8.74 -13.49 -21.47
CA LEU A 270 9.56 -14.49 -20.77
C LEU A 270 8.70 -15.60 -20.17
N VAL A 271 7.66 -15.23 -19.39
CA VAL A 271 6.75 -16.20 -18.75
C VAL A 271 6.08 -17.10 -19.79
N THR A 272 5.64 -16.54 -20.90
CA THR A 272 4.99 -17.31 -22.00
C THR A 272 5.93 -18.33 -22.63
N GLU A 273 7.20 -17.99 -22.80
CA GLU A 273 8.18 -18.91 -23.38
C GLU A 273 8.68 -19.96 -22.38
N CYS A 274 8.76 -19.60 -21.10
CA CYS A 274 9.16 -20.55 -20.04
C CYS A 274 8.10 -21.63 -19.81
N LEU A 275 6.84 -21.23 -19.64
CA LEU A 275 5.78 -22.15 -19.19
C LEU A 275 5.00 -22.82 -20.33
N ARG A 276 4.80 -22.14 -21.45
CA ARG A 276 4.11 -22.59 -22.68
C ARG A 276 2.68 -23.12 -22.53
N ARG A 277 2.32 -23.81 -21.45
CA ARG A 277 0.95 -24.27 -21.19
C ARG A 277 0.13 -23.13 -20.62
N VAL A 278 -0.98 -22.80 -21.26
CA VAL A 278 -1.83 -21.65 -20.91
C VAL A 278 -2.32 -21.74 -19.47
N GLU A 279 -2.71 -22.93 -19.06
CA GLU A 279 -3.23 -23.22 -17.73
C GLU A 279 -2.16 -22.96 -16.66
N LEU A 280 -0.91 -23.41 -16.90
CA LEU A 280 0.21 -23.17 -16.00
C LEU A 280 0.58 -21.70 -15.90
N ILE A 281 0.49 -20.95 -16.99
CA ILE A 281 0.77 -19.52 -16.98
C ILE A 281 -0.22 -18.80 -16.06
N TYR A 282 -1.53 -19.01 -16.26
CA TYR A 282 -2.55 -18.35 -15.44
C TYR A 282 -2.49 -18.80 -13.97
N LEU A 283 -2.25 -20.07 -13.72
CA LEU A 283 -2.06 -20.58 -12.38
C LEU A 283 -0.87 -19.92 -11.69
N THR A 284 0.28 -19.87 -12.37
CA THR A 284 1.49 -19.20 -11.84
C THR A 284 1.26 -17.73 -11.56
N LEU A 285 0.62 -17.00 -12.49
CA LEU A 285 0.32 -15.59 -12.29
C LEU A 285 -0.60 -15.36 -11.09
N SER A 286 -1.61 -16.20 -10.92
CA SER A 286 -2.53 -16.09 -9.78
C SER A 286 -1.83 -16.33 -8.44
N PHE A 287 -0.96 -17.34 -8.36
CA PHE A 287 -0.26 -17.66 -7.12
C PHE A 287 0.88 -16.69 -6.79
N ILE A 288 1.60 -16.20 -7.80
CA ILE A 288 2.79 -15.36 -7.57
C ILE A 288 2.44 -13.90 -7.27
N THR A 289 1.23 -13.45 -7.61
CA THR A 289 0.84 -12.04 -7.45
C THR A 289 0.91 -11.59 -5.99
N MET A 290 0.38 -12.37 -5.04
CA MET A 290 0.43 -12.01 -3.63
C MET A 290 1.85 -12.01 -3.05
N PRO A 291 2.70 -13.04 -3.22
CA PRO A 291 4.10 -12.96 -2.84
C PRO A 291 4.83 -11.75 -3.41
N VAL A 292 4.64 -11.46 -4.69
CA VAL A 292 5.25 -10.29 -5.36
C VAL A 292 4.79 -8.99 -4.70
N PHE A 293 3.51 -8.87 -4.35
CA PHE A 293 2.99 -7.70 -3.64
C PHE A 293 3.68 -7.49 -2.27
N TYR A 294 3.86 -8.56 -1.50
CA TYR A 294 4.54 -8.47 -0.19
C TYR A 294 6.00 -8.02 -0.29
N ILE A 295 6.73 -8.52 -1.29
CA ILE A 295 8.15 -8.20 -1.45
C ILE A 295 8.42 -6.95 -2.30
N SER A 296 7.39 -6.32 -2.89
CA SER A 296 7.54 -5.10 -3.71
C SER A 296 7.91 -3.85 -2.91
N GLY A 297 7.91 -3.92 -1.59
CA GLY A 297 8.20 -2.76 -0.72
C GLY A 297 6.97 -1.97 -0.28
N THR A 298 5.76 -2.38 -0.68
CA THR A 298 4.51 -1.68 -0.32
C THR A 298 4.12 -1.89 1.13
N ILE A 299 4.10 -3.16 1.58
CA ILE A 299 3.68 -3.52 2.95
C ILE A 299 4.86 -3.48 3.92
N TRP A 300 6.01 -3.99 3.48
CA TRP A 300 7.21 -4.06 4.29
C TRP A 300 8.33 -3.25 3.63
N PRO A 301 8.97 -2.32 4.34
CA PRO A 301 10.03 -1.49 3.77
C PRO A 301 11.19 -2.33 3.23
N LEU A 302 11.66 -2.03 2.02
CA LEU A 302 12.76 -2.75 1.38
C LEU A 302 14.04 -2.77 2.24
N GLN A 303 14.30 -1.68 2.98
CA GLN A 303 15.46 -1.53 3.87
C GLN A 303 15.44 -2.54 5.03
N ALA A 304 14.26 -2.94 5.47
CA ALA A 304 14.06 -3.91 6.56
C ALA A 304 14.04 -5.37 6.08
N MET A 305 14.13 -5.60 4.76
CA MET A 305 14.17 -6.95 4.20
C MET A 305 15.60 -7.53 4.21
N PRO A 306 15.75 -8.86 4.36
CA PRO A 306 17.03 -9.54 4.14
C PRO A 306 17.62 -9.24 2.76
N ALA A 307 18.94 -9.20 2.64
CA ALA A 307 19.63 -8.81 1.41
C ALA A 307 19.22 -9.64 0.17
N TRP A 308 19.04 -10.94 0.34
CA TRP A 308 18.62 -11.83 -0.74
C TRP A 308 17.18 -11.52 -1.21
N VAL A 309 16.25 -11.16 -0.30
CA VAL A 309 14.87 -10.76 -0.65
C VAL A 309 14.91 -9.45 -1.42
N ARG A 310 15.72 -8.46 -0.98
CA ARG A 310 15.91 -7.21 -1.72
C ARG A 310 16.43 -7.45 -3.13
N GLY A 311 17.37 -8.38 -3.30
CA GLY A 311 17.88 -8.80 -4.61
C GLY A 311 16.76 -9.34 -5.51
N VAL A 312 15.90 -10.20 -4.99
CA VAL A 312 14.72 -10.71 -5.72
C VAL A 312 13.74 -9.57 -6.03
N SER A 313 13.45 -8.72 -5.05
CA SER A 313 12.56 -7.57 -5.21
C SER A 313 13.05 -6.60 -6.30
N SER A 314 14.35 -6.35 -6.39
CA SER A 314 14.92 -5.47 -7.42
C SER A 314 14.76 -6.01 -8.85
N CYS A 315 14.53 -7.30 -9.02
CA CYS A 315 14.18 -7.89 -10.30
C CYS A 315 12.70 -7.72 -10.68
N LEU A 316 11.86 -7.23 -9.78
CA LEU A 316 10.42 -7.08 -10.04
C LEU A 316 10.09 -5.69 -10.61
N PRO A 317 9.37 -5.59 -11.74
CA PRO A 317 8.93 -4.30 -12.27
C PRO A 317 8.06 -3.52 -11.29
N SER A 318 7.19 -4.21 -10.51
CA SER A 318 6.32 -3.59 -9.51
C SER A 318 7.07 -2.82 -8.44
N THR A 319 8.26 -3.26 -8.03
CA THR A 319 9.08 -2.58 -7.01
C THR A 319 9.46 -1.17 -7.45
N TRP A 320 9.98 -1.03 -8.66
CA TRP A 320 10.40 0.24 -9.25
C TRP A 320 9.22 1.12 -9.61
N ALA A 321 8.15 0.52 -10.17
CA ALA A 321 6.93 1.24 -10.52
C ALA A 321 6.23 1.81 -9.29
N THR A 322 6.11 1.03 -8.20
CA THR A 322 5.50 1.51 -6.93
C THR A 322 6.30 2.69 -6.39
N LYS A 323 7.62 2.60 -6.37
CA LYS A 323 8.50 3.66 -5.88
C LYS A 323 8.38 4.93 -6.73
N ALA A 324 8.41 4.82 -8.06
CA ALA A 324 8.30 5.96 -8.96
C ALA A 324 6.91 6.61 -8.90
N ILE A 325 5.84 5.82 -9.01
CA ILE A 325 4.46 6.33 -9.08
C ILE A 325 4.05 6.92 -7.72
N ALA A 326 4.31 6.23 -6.61
CA ALA A 326 4.00 6.76 -5.28
C ALA A 326 4.85 7.99 -4.95
N GLY A 327 6.13 7.98 -5.32
CA GLY A 327 7.04 9.11 -5.13
C GLY A 327 6.53 10.39 -5.78
N VAL A 328 6.17 10.34 -7.05
CA VAL A 328 5.65 11.51 -7.77
C VAL A 328 4.22 11.84 -7.36
N ASN A 329 3.32 10.85 -7.35
CA ASN A 329 1.88 11.10 -7.19
C ASN A 329 1.45 11.39 -5.74
N GLN A 330 2.17 10.89 -4.74
CA GLN A 330 1.81 11.09 -3.32
C GLN A 330 2.81 11.96 -2.57
N MET A 331 4.11 11.76 -2.83
CA MET A 331 5.16 12.46 -2.09
C MET A 331 5.60 13.75 -2.78
N GLY A 332 5.13 14.01 -4.01
CA GLY A 332 5.45 15.23 -4.75
C GLY A 332 6.90 15.30 -5.24
N LEU A 333 7.55 14.14 -5.46
CA LEU A 333 8.86 14.08 -6.11
C LEU A 333 8.77 14.59 -7.55
N SER A 334 9.83 15.20 -8.03
CA SER A 334 9.92 15.58 -9.43
C SER A 334 10.18 14.34 -10.33
N PHE A 335 9.86 14.46 -11.60
CA PHE A 335 10.15 13.41 -12.58
C PHE A 335 11.66 13.08 -12.66
N ALA A 336 12.51 14.06 -12.43
CA ALA A 336 13.96 13.88 -12.40
C ALA A 336 14.42 12.97 -11.23
N ASP A 337 13.77 13.07 -10.08
CA ASP A 337 14.12 12.27 -8.90
C ASP A 337 13.87 10.78 -9.09
N VAL A 338 12.89 10.43 -9.91
CA VAL A 338 12.50 9.03 -10.20
C VAL A 338 13.09 8.49 -11.50
N MET A 339 13.92 9.27 -12.19
CA MET A 339 14.49 8.88 -13.48
C MET A 339 15.24 7.55 -13.43
N ASN A 340 15.99 7.29 -12.36
CA ASN A 340 16.71 6.03 -12.20
C ASN A 340 15.76 4.83 -12.09
N ASP A 341 14.61 5.02 -11.42
CA ASP A 341 13.59 3.98 -11.29
C ASP A 341 12.95 3.67 -12.65
N LEU A 342 12.70 4.71 -13.48
CA LEU A 342 12.17 4.56 -14.83
C LEU A 342 13.17 3.91 -15.78
N LEU A 343 14.45 4.28 -15.72
CA LEU A 343 15.51 3.63 -16.48
C LEU A 343 15.65 2.17 -16.11
N MET A 344 15.52 1.84 -14.83
CA MET A 344 15.54 0.44 -14.39
C MET A 344 14.34 -0.36 -14.92
N LEU A 345 13.16 0.24 -15.01
CA LEU A 345 12.00 -0.38 -15.64
C LEU A 345 12.26 -0.68 -17.13
N LEU A 346 12.82 0.27 -17.86
CA LEU A 346 13.20 0.07 -19.29
C LEU A 346 14.25 -1.02 -19.43
N PHE A 347 15.26 -1.03 -18.56
CA PHE A 347 16.29 -2.08 -18.54
C PHE A 347 15.67 -3.46 -18.27
N LEU A 348 14.82 -3.61 -17.27
CA LEU A 348 14.14 -4.87 -16.95
C LEU A 348 13.25 -5.32 -18.12
N GLY A 349 12.55 -4.39 -18.78
CA GLY A 349 11.73 -4.67 -19.94
C GLY A 349 12.56 -5.25 -21.11
N ALA A 350 13.67 -4.61 -21.44
CA ALA A 350 14.58 -5.07 -22.45
C ALA A 350 15.22 -6.42 -22.06
N PHE A 351 15.68 -6.56 -20.83
CA PHE A 351 16.29 -7.77 -20.32
C PHE A 351 15.33 -8.98 -20.41
N TYR A 352 14.10 -8.84 -19.93
CA TYR A 352 13.11 -9.92 -20.00
C TYR A 352 12.66 -10.24 -21.41
N ALA A 353 12.54 -9.23 -22.29
CA ALA A 353 12.21 -9.44 -23.68
C ALA A 353 13.31 -10.21 -24.42
N LEU A 354 14.58 -9.87 -24.18
CA LEU A 354 15.74 -10.58 -24.72
C LEU A 354 15.81 -12.01 -24.20
N LEU A 355 15.71 -12.19 -22.89
CA LEU A 355 15.76 -13.50 -22.25
C LEU A 355 14.61 -14.41 -22.74
N GLY A 356 13.39 -13.87 -22.83
CA GLY A 356 12.24 -14.59 -23.38
C GLY A 356 12.43 -14.98 -24.84
N THR A 357 13.06 -14.11 -25.63
CA THR A 357 13.37 -14.41 -27.04
C THR A 357 14.41 -15.52 -27.14
N LEU A 358 15.47 -15.47 -26.33
CA LEU A 358 16.51 -16.52 -26.27
C LEU A 358 15.91 -17.88 -25.85
N VAL A 359 15.09 -17.90 -24.80
CA VAL A 359 14.40 -19.13 -24.37
C VAL A 359 13.52 -19.69 -25.49
N GLY A 360 12.79 -18.83 -26.19
CA GLY A 360 11.97 -19.21 -27.34
C GLY A 360 12.79 -19.81 -28.49
N MET A 361 13.93 -19.21 -28.83
CA MET A 361 14.86 -19.71 -29.87
C MET A 361 15.45 -21.07 -29.51
N LEU A 362 16.02 -21.20 -28.30
CA LEU A 362 16.61 -22.46 -27.83
C LEU A 362 15.60 -23.61 -27.84
N ARG A 363 14.39 -23.36 -27.40
CA ARG A 363 13.30 -24.37 -27.37
C ARG A 363 12.77 -24.73 -28.75
N ASN A 364 12.89 -23.86 -29.74
CA ASN A 364 12.46 -24.14 -31.12
C ASN A 364 13.58 -24.75 -31.97
N GLY A 365 14.70 -25.15 -31.36
CA GLY A 365 15.83 -25.79 -32.07
C GLY A 365 16.60 -24.87 -33.04
N VAL A 366 16.45 -23.55 -32.86
CA VAL A 366 17.27 -22.60 -33.64
C VAL A 366 18.66 -22.56 -33.00
N GLU A 367 19.64 -23.10 -33.70
CA GLU A 367 21.04 -23.00 -33.26
C GLU A 367 21.47 -21.54 -33.16
N LEU A 368 21.96 -21.10 -32.01
CA LEU A 368 22.49 -19.76 -31.76
C LEU A 368 23.61 -19.39 -32.79
N ARG A 369 24.33 -20.38 -33.30
CA ARG A 369 25.36 -20.21 -34.36
C ARG A 369 24.82 -19.64 -35.68
N ALA A 370 23.53 -19.85 -35.97
CA ALA A 370 22.94 -19.32 -37.20
C ALA A 370 22.70 -17.79 -37.13
N LEU A 371 22.63 -17.19 -35.96
CA LEU A 371 22.47 -15.74 -35.76
C LEU A 371 23.76 -14.97 -36.00
N PHE A 372 24.93 -15.58 -35.71
CA PHE A 372 26.25 -14.94 -35.89
C PHE A 372 26.90 -15.24 -37.24
N ARG A 373 26.25 -16.06 -38.08
CA ARG A 373 26.78 -16.47 -39.40
C ARG A 373 26.30 -15.61 -40.59
N LYS A 374 25.51 -14.56 -40.31
CA LYS A 374 25.02 -13.60 -41.32
C LYS A 374 25.62 -12.20 -41.14
N GLN A 375 26.92 -12.13 -40.89
CA GLN A 375 27.72 -10.93 -41.12
C GLN A 375 28.80 -11.24 -42.12
#